data_d2b796fdd8e97ef1f74b1ef5cb39e805
#
_entry.id   d2b796fdd8e97ef1f74b1ef5cb39e805
#
_cell.length_a   1.000
_cell.length_b   1.000
_cell.length_c   1.000
_cell.angle_alpha   90.00
_cell.angle_beta   90.00
_cell.angle_gamma   90.00
#
_symmetry.space_group_name_H-M   'P 1'
#
loop_
_entity.id
_entity.type
_entity.pdbx_description
1 polymer ?
#
loop_
_entity_poly.entity_id
_entity_poly.type
_entity_poly.pdbx_seq_one_letter_code
_entity_poly.pdbx_strand_id
1 'polypeptide(L)'
;MNLLIHDLSPAEWAEVADRYAGWDVIGPSDRLRACAGCFGCWIKTPGLCVLPDGFDRIAVRMHAADEIVVLSRCTFGGFSSFVKNVFDRSIGGVQPFFGVVEGEMHHRRRYPGEKPLTVRFRGADISKEEQALARRYIAAVCRNLRGRVREVSFCSCAPEPVSAPAAAREVRGTVLLNCSARGKNAVSHLLLDTLADALGHDCERLDLVSYRKDPDALIARLREAETIVLGMGLYVDGVPSHVLRLVERLAREPAAGNQRVFVVGNMGLYESRQQQNLLGAVRLWCARAGFRYAGAVAVGAGEMIGRMPDLLRMAKGPAKTAANALRALAETIRTGGTTPDCYADPHAFPRAMYIAAANFSWTRHGLSRRALCARPELE
;
A
#
# COMPACT_ATOMS: atom_id res chain seq x y z
N MET A 1 -18.73 16.96 14.74
CA MET A 1 -17.60 16.53 15.62
C MET A 1 -16.37 16.29 14.78
N ASN A 2 -15.18 16.71 15.21
CA ASN A 2 -13.94 16.49 14.47
C ASN A 2 -13.30 15.15 14.82
N LEU A 3 -12.52 14.56 13.90
CA LEU A 3 -11.79 13.31 14.11
C LEU A 3 -10.28 13.59 14.11
N LEU A 4 -9.60 13.13 15.16
CA LEU A 4 -8.15 13.06 15.22
C LEU A 4 -7.68 11.62 14.99
N ILE A 5 -6.69 11.45 14.10
CA ILE A 5 -5.95 10.20 13.93
C ILE A 5 -4.48 10.49 14.23
N HIS A 6 -3.87 9.76 15.17
CA HIS A 6 -2.49 10.04 15.56
C HIS A 6 -1.68 8.77 15.89
N ASP A 7 -0.35 8.89 15.78
CA ASP A 7 0.63 7.88 16.20
C ASP A 7 1.54 8.38 17.33
N LEU A 8 1.07 9.35 18.11
CA LEU A 8 1.79 9.89 19.25
C LEU A 8 2.04 8.81 20.30
N SER A 9 3.21 8.83 20.92
CA SER A 9 3.47 8.06 22.14
C SER A 9 2.59 8.54 23.30
N PRO A 10 2.42 7.77 24.38
CA PRO A 10 1.66 8.21 25.54
C PRO A 10 2.14 9.55 26.13
N ALA A 11 3.46 9.79 26.17
CA ALA A 11 4.03 11.03 26.67
C ALA A 11 3.68 12.22 25.73
N GLU A 12 3.89 12.07 24.41
CA GLU A 12 3.54 13.10 23.43
C GLU A 12 2.03 13.38 23.41
N TRP A 13 1.21 12.35 23.60
CA TRP A 13 -0.25 12.51 23.67
C TRP A 13 -0.66 13.32 24.90
N ALA A 14 -0.07 13.04 26.07
CA ALA A 14 -0.37 13.80 27.28
C ALA A 14 -0.11 15.33 27.17
N GLU A 15 0.87 15.72 26.34
CA GLU A 15 1.19 17.15 26.11
C GLU A 15 0.15 17.89 25.24
N VAL A 16 -0.63 17.17 24.44
CA VAL A 16 -1.53 17.79 23.46
C VAL A 16 -2.99 17.40 23.63
N ALA A 17 -3.32 16.43 24.49
CA ALA A 17 -4.66 15.87 24.62
C ALA A 17 -5.75 16.92 24.88
N ASP A 18 -5.47 17.93 25.72
CA ASP A 18 -6.41 19.00 26.04
C ASP A 18 -6.85 19.81 24.82
N ARG A 19 -5.99 19.94 23.80
CA ARG A 19 -6.31 20.63 22.55
C ARG A 19 -7.36 19.88 21.71
N TYR A 20 -7.56 18.60 21.99
CA TYR A 20 -8.47 17.72 21.30
C TYR A 20 -9.61 17.21 22.20
N ALA A 21 -9.85 17.89 23.33
CA ALA A 21 -10.98 17.59 24.19
C ALA A 21 -12.30 17.68 23.39
N GLY A 22 -13.14 16.65 23.52
CA GLY A 22 -14.42 16.54 22.78
C GLY A 22 -14.31 16.10 21.32
N TRP A 23 -13.09 15.80 20.82
CA TRP A 23 -12.92 15.20 19.51
C TRP A 23 -13.08 13.67 19.57
N ASP A 24 -13.50 13.08 18.47
CA ASP A 24 -13.32 11.65 18.27
C ASP A 24 -11.84 11.33 17.99
N VAL A 25 -11.25 10.33 18.66
CA VAL A 25 -9.79 10.08 18.58
C VAL A 25 -9.51 8.63 18.23
N ILE A 26 -8.63 8.42 17.23
CA ILE A 26 -8.02 7.12 16.90
C ILE A 26 -6.52 7.24 17.14
N GLY A 27 -6.06 6.73 18.29
CA GLY A 27 -4.65 6.66 18.68
C GLY A 27 -4.08 5.24 18.61
N PRO A 28 -2.78 5.06 18.90
CA PRO A 28 -2.09 3.78 18.88
C PRO A 28 -2.82 2.71 19.67
N SER A 29 -2.96 1.52 19.07
CA SER A 29 -3.63 0.39 19.71
C SER A 29 -3.11 -0.92 19.12
N ASP A 30 -2.71 -1.84 19.99
CA ASP A 30 -2.31 -3.21 19.62
C ASP A 30 -3.49 -4.06 19.15
N ARG A 31 -4.73 -3.62 19.45
CA ARG A 31 -5.95 -4.30 19.00
C ARG A 31 -6.23 -4.07 17.53
N LEU A 32 -5.75 -2.95 16.92
CA LEU A 32 -6.01 -2.62 15.54
C LEU A 32 -5.25 -3.57 14.60
N ARG A 33 -5.93 -4.59 14.08
CA ARG A 33 -5.37 -5.57 13.14
C ARG A 33 -5.15 -4.96 11.75
N ALA A 34 -4.11 -5.40 11.05
CA ALA A 34 -3.83 -4.95 9.69
C ALA A 34 -4.94 -5.35 8.72
N CYS A 35 -5.19 -4.49 7.72
CA CYS A 35 -6.14 -4.79 6.65
C CYS A 35 -5.76 -6.08 5.93
N ALA A 36 -6.67 -7.05 5.87
CA ALA A 36 -6.45 -8.34 5.21
C ALA A 36 -6.65 -8.30 3.69
N GLY A 37 -7.08 -7.17 3.10
CA GLY A 37 -7.39 -7.08 1.68
C GLY A 37 -8.52 -8.00 1.21
N CYS A 38 -9.42 -8.39 2.11
CA CYS A 38 -10.45 -9.42 1.87
C CYS A 38 -11.71 -8.89 1.16
N PHE A 39 -11.83 -7.57 0.96
CA PHE A 39 -13.02 -6.89 0.41
C PHE A 39 -14.33 -7.16 1.18
N GLY A 40 -14.25 -7.73 2.40
CA GLY A 40 -15.41 -8.01 3.23
C GLY A 40 -16.24 -6.77 3.53
N CYS A 41 -15.59 -5.60 3.69
CA CYS A 41 -16.22 -4.30 3.87
C CYS A 41 -17.01 -3.80 2.64
N TRP A 42 -16.97 -4.52 1.53
CA TRP A 42 -17.82 -4.28 0.36
C TRP A 42 -18.87 -5.38 0.16
N ILE A 43 -18.51 -6.66 0.37
CA ILE A 43 -19.36 -7.80 -0.01
C ILE A 43 -20.02 -8.53 1.16
N LYS A 44 -19.55 -8.36 2.41
CA LYS A 44 -20.16 -9.01 3.59
C LYS A 44 -20.89 -7.98 4.47
N THR A 45 -20.19 -6.90 4.80
CA THR A 45 -20.68 -5.82 5.67
C THR A 45 -20.47 -4.46 4.99
N PRO A 46 -21.23 -4.12 3.92
CA PRO A 46 -20.98 -2.93 3.12
C PRO A 46 -20.83 -1.66 3.96
N GLY A 47 -19.63 -1.04 3.91
CA GLY A 47 -19.28 0.14 4.68
C GLY A 47 -18.57 -0.13 6.02
N LEU A 48 -18.62 -1.36 6.54
CA LEU A 48 -17.97 -1.75 7.81
C LEU A 48 -16.87 -2.78 7.58
N CYS A 49 -15.81 -2.74 8.37
CA CYS A 49 -14.78 -3.77 8.29
C CYS A 49 -15.24 -5.05 8.99
N VAL A 50 -14.91 -6.20 8.43
CA VAL A 50 -15.30 -7.52 8.97
C VAL A 50 -14.38 -8.03 10.08
N LEU A 51 -13.28 -7.34 10.39
CA LEU A 51 -12.32 -7.78 11.42
C LEU A 51 -12.89 -7.48 12.82
N PRO A 52 -12.99 -8.50 13.71
CA PRO A 52 -13.60 -8.36 15.03
C PRO A 52 -12.58 -7.82 16.04
N ASP A 53 -12.17 -6.57 15.91
CA ASP A 53 -11.17 -5.92 16.77
C ASP A 53 -11.64 -4.59 17.37
N GLY A 54 -12.92 -4.23 17.17
CA GLY A 54 -13.51 -2.99 17.65
C GLY A 54 -13.20 -1.77 16.77
N PHE A 55 -12.59 -1.97 15.60
CA PHE A 55 -12.26 -0.92 14.64
C PHE A 55 -13.00 -1.10 13.29
N ASP A 56 -14.17 -1.73 13.34
CA ASP A 56 -14.99 -1.98 12.16
C ASP A 56 -15.62 -0.71 11.57
N ARG A 57 -15.82 0.35 12.38
CA ARG A 57 -16.48 1.61 12.02
C ARG A 57 -15.51 2.74 11.59
N ILE A 58 -14.21 2.49 11.36
CA ILE A 58 -13.25 3.54 10.97
C ILE A 58 -13.79 4.39 9.81
N ALA A 59 -14.30 3.76 8.75
CA ALA A 59 -14.84 4.47 7.59
C ALA A 59 -16.03 5.36 7.96
N VAL A 60 -16.91 4.88 8.84
CA VAL A 60 -18.08 5.62 9.34
C VAL A 60 -17.61 6.85 10.12
N ARG A 61 -16.70 6.67 11.09
CA ARG A 61 -16.11 7.75 11.90
C ARG A 61 -15.48 8.83 11.02
N MET A 62 -14.71 8.44 10.00
CA MET A 62 -14.11 9.38 9.05
C MET A 62 -15.17 10.17 8.26
N HIS A 63 -16.29 9.55 7.91
CA HIS A 63 -17.35 10.22 7.17
C HIS A 63 -18.35 10.97 8.07
N ALA A 64 -18.46 10.64 9.35
CA ALA A 64 -19.23 11.41 10.33
C ALA A 64 -18.53 12.72 10.72
N ALA A 65 -17.21 12.77 10.67
CA ALA A 65 -16.43 13.94 11.06
C ALA A 65 -16.68 15.14 10.14
N ASP A 66 -16.65 16.35 10.73
CA ASP A 66 -16.66 17.61 9.99
C ASP A 66 -15.31 17.89 9.36
N GLU A 67 -14.23 17.55 10.08
CA GLU A 67 -12.84 17.61 9.64
C GLU A 67 -12.06 16.41 10.19
N ILE A 68 -11.08 15.94 9.42
CA ILE A 68 -10.14 14.90 9.83
C ILE A 68 -8.77 15.56 9.99
N VAL A 69 -8.19 15.47 11.19
CA VAL A 69 -6.82 15.90 11.48
C VAL A 69 -5.96 14.66 11.71
N VAL A 70 -4.79 14.62 11.07
CA VAL A 70 -3.84 13.52 11.20
C VAL A 70 -2.51 14.06 11.74
N LEU A 71 -2.05 13.49 12.84
CA LEU A 71 -0.69 13.69 13.36
C LEU A 71 0.08 12.39 13.15
N SER A 72 0.99 12.38 12.19
CA SER A 72 1.72 11.16 11.82
C SER A 72 3.22 11.41 11.71
N ARG A 73 4.03 10.44 12.14
CA ARG A 73 5.42 10.41 11.70
C ARG A 73 5.49 10.34 10.20
N CYS A 74 6.42 11.08 9.60
CA CYS A 74 6.71 11.00 8.18
C CYS A 74 7.56 9.75 7.93
N THR A 75 6.95 8.71 7.38
CA THR A 75 7.63 7.44 7.11
C THR A 75 7.80 7.29 5.60
N PHE A 76 9.03 7.53 5.14
CA PHE A 76 9.40 7.44 3.72
C PHE A 76 8.48 8.26 2.80
N GLY A 77 8.14 9.49 3.23
CA GLY A 77 7.24 10.38 2.49
C GLY A 77 5.76 9.99 2.55
N GLY A 78 5.33 9.28 3.59
CA GLY A 78 3.94 8.90 3.83
C GLY A 78 3.61 8.79 5.32
N PHE A 79 2.45 8.20 5.61
CA PHE A 79 2.03 7.91 6.98
C PHE A 79 2.89 6.83 7.64
N SER A 80 2.97 6.85 8.98
CA SER A 80 3.47 5.72 9.76
C SER A 80 2.63 4.46 9.53
N SER A 81 3.17 3.29 9.84
CA SER A 81 2.46 2.03 9.66
C SER A 81 1.14 1.96 10.45
N PHE A 82 1.05 2.62 11.62
CA PHE A 82 -0.20 2.69 12.37
C PHE A 82 -1.26 3.56 11.65
N VAL A 83 -0.93 4.81 11.34
CA VAL A 83 -1.85 5.72 10.65
C VAL A 83 -2.25 5.16 9.30
N LYS A 84 -1.28 4.60 8.55
CA LYS A 84 -1.56 3.91 7.28
C LYS A 84 -2.56 2.77 7.44
N ASN A 85 -2.48 2.01 8.55
CA ASN A 85 -3.43 0.94 8.82
C ASN A 85 -4.86 1.47 9.05
N VAL A 86 -5.02 2.60 9.73
CA VAL A 86 -6.34 3.27 9.86
C VAL A 86 -6.91 3.60 8.48
N PHE A 87 -6.08 4.16 7.59
CA PHE A 87 -6.50 4.47 6.21
C PHE A 87 -6.75 3.21 5.38
N ASP A 88 -5.93 2.16 5.47
CA ASP A 88 -6.18 0.88 4.79
C ASP A 88 -7.52 0.25 5.20
N ARG A 89 -7.89 0.40 6.48
CA ARG A 89 -9.14 -0.11 7.05
C ARG A 89 -10.36 0.76 6.72
N SER A 90 -10.17 1.97 6.22
CA SER A 90 -11.25 2.90 5.86
C SER A 90 -11.82 2.70 4.47
N ILE A 91 -11.30 1.77 3.66
CA ILE A 91 -11.71 1.59 2.25
C ILE A 91 -13.20 1.27 2.07
N GLY A 92 -13.88 0.78 3.11
CA GLY A 92 -15.33 0.63 3.13
C GLY A 92 -16.09 1.95 2.95
N GLY A 93 -15.45 3.09 3.19
CA GLY A 93 -15.99 4.45 2.98
C GLY A 93 -16.26 4.80 1.52
N VAL A 94 -15.68 4.05 0.58
CA VAL A 94 -16.04 4.12 -0.84
C VAL A 94 -16.78 2.86 -1.28
N GLN A 95 -17.48 2.94 -2.42
CA GLN A 95 -18.19 1.80 -3.01
C GLN A 95 -17.23 0.89 -3.77
N PRO A 96 -17.56 -0.41 -4.00
CA PRO A 96 -16.79 -1.27 -4.87
C PRO A 96 -16.85 -0.84 -6.34
N PHE A 97 -17.87 -0.06 -6.73
CA PHE A 97 -18.05 0.39 -8.11
C PHE A 97 -17.09 1.49 -8.50
N PHE A 98 -16.67 1.46 -9.75
CA PHE A 98 -15.70 2.37 -10.32
C PHE A 98 -16.34 3.48 -11.16
N GLY A 99 -15.66 4.59 -11.24
CA GLY A 99 -15.91 5.72 -12.12
C GLY A 99 -14.60 6.41 -12.49
N VAL A 100 -14.68 7.43 -13.33
CA VAL A 100 -13.52 8.28 -13.68
C VAL A 100 -13.57 9.55 -12.86
N VAL A 101 -12.44 9.94 -12.27
CA VAL A 101 -12.24 11.13 -11.44
C VAL A 101 -10.93 11.77 -11.85
N GLU A 102 -10.99 13.03 -12.27
CA GLU A 102 -9.78 13.76 -12.72
C GLU A 102 -8.92 12.97 -13.75
N GLY A 103 -9.60 12.25 -14.64
CA GLY A 103 -8.93 11.47 -15.70
C GLY A 103 -8.48 10.06 -15.29
N GLU A 104 -8.55 9.70 -14.01
CA GLU A 104 -8.15 8.38 -13.49
C GLU A 104 -9.34 7.57 -13.01
N MET A 105 -9.21 6.22 -13.01
CA MET A 105 -10.21 5.33 -12.47
C MET A 105 -10.13 5.28 -10.94
N HIS A 106 -11.25 5.51 -10.28
CA HIS A 106 -11.37 5.44 -8.82
C HIS A 106 -12.68 4.81 -8.39
N HIS A 107 -12.78 4.42 -7.12
CA HIS A 107 -14.02 3.99 -6.51
C HIS A 107 -15.05 5.14 -6.40
N ARG A 108 -16.34 4.81 -6.55
CA ARG A 108 -17.43 5.77 -6.37
C ARG A 108 -17.63 6.11 -4.90
N ARG A 109 -18.10 7.32 -4.63
CA ARG A 109 -18.44 7.76 -3.28
C ARG A 109 -19.52 6.86 -2.66
N ARG A 110 -19.33 6.48 -1.40
CA ARG A 110 -20.40 5.87 -0.59
C ARG A 110 -21.22 6.95 0.12
N TYR A 111 -20.58 7.97 0.67
CA TYR A 111 -21.21 9.09 1.37
C TYR A 111 -21.16 10.37 0.54
N PRO A 112 -22.13 11.30 0.70
CA PRO A 112 -22.08 12.59 0.04
C PRO A 112 -21.01 13.51 0.64
N GLY A 113 -20.68 14.57 -0.10
CA GLY A 113 -19.73 15.58 0.36
C GLY A 113 -18.26 15.16 0.26
N GLU A 114 -17.39 16.08 0.64
CA GLU A 114 -15.94 15.89 0.73
C GLU A 114 -15.49 16.21 2.15
N LYS A 115 -14.60 15.38 2.69
CA LYS A 115 -14.09 15.60 4.04
C LYS A 115 -12.77 16.37 3.98
N PRO A 116 -12.65 17.54 4.67
CA PRO A 116 -11.39 18.23 4.80
C PRO A 116 -10.39 17.37 5.56
N LEU A 117 -9.19 17.21 5.02
CA LEU A 117 -8.09 16.49 5.62
C LEU A 117 -6.92 17.44 5.89
N THR A 118 -6.58 17.59 7.15
CA THR A 118 -5.37 18.29 7.62
C THR A 118 -4.35 17.26 8.07
N VAL A 119 -3.14 17.28 7.52
CA VAL A 119 -2.07 16.33 7.88
C VAL A 119 -0.86 17.11 8.39
N ARG A 120 -0.41 16.78 9.60
CA ARG A 120 0.82 17.28 10.20
C ARG A 120 1.80 16.15 10.35
N PHE A 121 2.77 16.11 9.45
CA PHE A 121 3.85 15.15 9.51
C PHE A 121 4.91 15.60 10.51
N ARG A 122 5.46 14.63 11.26
CA ARG A 122 6.49 14.82 12.27
C ARG A 122 7.71 13.98 11.94
N GLY A 123 8.91 14.52 12.16
CA GLY A 123 10.16 13.78 11.98
C GLY A 123 11.34 14.67 12.37
N ALA A 124 12.47 14.05 12.75
CA ALA A 124 13.68 14.79 13.11
C ALA A 124 14.31 15.49 11.89
N ASP A 125 14.29 14.77 10.76
CA ASP A 125 14.86 15.23 9.49
C ASP A 125 14.00 14.70 8.35
N ILE A 126 13.02 15.51 7.93
CA ILE A 126 12.14 15.19 6.80
C ILE A 126 12.72 15.89 5.57
N SER A 127 13.35 15.13 4.69
CA SER A 127 13.98 15.66 3.49
C SER A 127 12.98 16.35 2.55
N LYS A 128 13.47 17.20 1.65
CA LYS A 128 12.64 17.86 0.63
C LYS A 128 11.94 16.84 -0.28
N GLU A 129 12.59 15.73 -0.57
CA GLU A 129 12.06 14.63 -1.38
C GLU A 129 10.90 13.92 -0.64
N GLU A 130 11.07 13.65 0.67
CA GLU A 130 10.01 13.09 1.51
C GLU A 130 8.82 14.04 1.61
N GLN A 131 9.06 15.35 1.79
CA GLN A 131 7.99 16.35 1.82
C GLN A 131 7.23 16.43 0.49
N ALA A 132 7.95 16.41 -0.63
CA ALA A 132 7.35 16.42 -1.97
C ALA A 132 6.52 15.17 -2.23
N LEU A 133 7.02 13.98 -1.85
CA LEU A 133 6.27 12.74 -1.95
C LEU A 133 5.03 12.75 -1.05
N ALA A 134 5.17 13.19 0.21
CA ALA A 134 4.07 13.25 1.16
C ALA A 134 2.92 14.12 0.66
N ARG A 135 3.21 15.29 0.09
CA ARG A 135 2.16 16.15 -0.51
C ARG A 135 1.44 15.46 -1.66
N ARG A 136 2.16 14.80 -2.58
CA ARG A 136 1.55 14.02 -3.68
C ARG A 136 0.74 12.84 -3.17
N TYR A 137 1.26 12.12 -2.17
CA TYR A 137 0.58 10.99 -1.54
C TYR A 137 -0.74 11.42 -0.89
N ILE A 138 -0.76 12.50 -0.11
CA ILE A 138 -1.99 12.99 0.54
C ILE A 138 -3.01 13.48 -0.51
N ALA A 139 -2.57 14.11 -1.59
CA ALA A 139 -3.46 14.47 -2.69
C ALA A 139 -4.10 13.23 -3.34
N ALA A 140 -3.34 12.16 -3.57
CA ALA A 140 -3.84 10.90 -4.10
C ALA A 140 -4.82 10.21 -3.13
N VAL A 141 -4.48 10.14 -1.83
CA VAL A 141 -5.37 9.61 -0.77
C VAL A 141 -6.70 10.36 -0.75
N CYS A 142 -6.68 11.69 -0.81
CA CYS A 142 -7.90 12.50 -0.85
C CYS A 142 -8.72 12.21 -2.12
N ARG A 143 -8.07 12.10 -3.30
CA ARG A 143 -8.75 11.74 -4.55
C ARG A 143 -9.43 10.37 -4.43
N ASN A 144 -8.72 9.37 -3.92
CA ASN A 144 -9.21 8.00 -3.78
C ASN A 144 -10.36 7.90 -2.76
N LEU A 145 -10.19 8.46 -1.57
CA LEU A 145 -11.19 8.43 -0.48
C LEU A 145 -12.25 9.53 -0.62
N ARG A 146 -12.19 10.33 -1.69
CA ARG A 146 -13.18 11.39 -2.00
C ARG A 146 -13.21 12.50 -0.94
N GLY A 147 -12.05 12.78 -0.33
CA GLY A 147 -11.81 13.90 0.56
C GLY A 147 -11.21 15.11 -0.17
N ARG A 148 -10.85 16.13 0.61
CA ARG A 148 -10.21 17.36 0.14
C ARG A 148 -9.02 17.72 1.03
N VAL A 149 -7.86 17.95 0.43
CA VAL A 149 -6.69 18.44 1.17
C VAL A 149 -6.97 19.83 1.68
N ARG A 150 -6.90 20.04 3.00
CA ARG A 150 -6.95 21.35 3.63
C ARG A 150 -5.56 21.90 3.90
N GLU A 151 -4.70 21.05 4.50
CA GLU A 151 -3.32 21.43 4.85
C GLU A 151 -2.42 20.20 4.87
N VAL A 152 -1.17 20.35 4.43
CA VAL A 152 -0.09 19.40 4.69
C VAL A 152 1.11 20.19 5.21
N SER A 153 1.44 19.99 6.48
CA SER A 153 2.55 20.65 7.16
C SER A 153 3.54 19.63 7.74
N PHE A 154 4.73 20.12 8.06
CA PHE A 154 5.83 19.32 8.57
C PHE A 154 6.41 20.00 9.81
N CYS A 155 6.64 19.24 10.87
CA CYS A 155 7.25 19.74 12.09
C CYS A 155 8.37 18.81 12.56
N SER A 156 9.37 19.39 13.22
CA SER A 156 10.45 18.63 13.83
C SER A 156 9.96 17.91 15.09
N CYS A 157 10.48 16.70 15.32
CA CYS A 157 10.34 15.97 16.57
C CYS A 157 11.67 15.25 16.89
N ALA A 158 11.80 14.69 18.10
CA ALA A 158 12.98 13.93 18.47
C ALA A 158 13.23 12.75 17.50
N PRO A 159 14.51 12.49 17.15
CA PRO A 159 14.86 11.37 16.29
C PRO A 159 14.52 10.03 16.97
N GLU A 160 14.10 9.06 16.14
CA GLU A 160 14.08 7.67 16.60
C GLU A 160 15.49 7.10 16.68
N PRO A 161 15.77 6.23 17.66
CA PRO A 161 17.05 5.55 17.71
C PRO A 161 17.22 4.66 16.47
N VAL A 162 18.30 4.84 15.74
CA VAL A 162 18.74 3.98 14.64
C VAL A 162 20.02 3.31 15.09
N SER A 163 20.08 1.99 14.95
CA SER A 163 21.31 1.23 15.23
C SER A 163 22.40 1.53 14.19
N ALA A 164 23.64 1.27 14.53
CA ALA A 164 24.71 1.29 13.54
C ALA A 164 24.39 0.35 12.37
N PRO A 165 24.87 0.65 11.16
CA PRO A 165 24.70 -0.24 10.02
C PRO A 165 25.14 -1.66 10.36
N ALA A 166 24.38 -2.65 9.88
CA ALA A 166 24.77 -4.05 10.04
C ALA A 166 26.17 -4.27 9.43
N ALA A 167 26.96 -5.11 10.09
CA ALA A 167 28.25 -5.52 9.52
C ALA A 167 28.05 -6.10 8.11
N ALA A 168 28.98 -5.84 7.22
CA ALA A 168 28.96 -6.40 5.88
C ALA A 168 28.87 -7.93 5.96
N ARG A 169 27.83 -8.49 5.36
CA ARG A 169 27.60 -9.95 5.29
C ARG A 169 27.72 -10.39 3.84
N GLU A 170 28.14 -11.62 3.65
CA GLU A 170 28.04 -12.22 2.34
C GLU A 170 26.58 -12.42 1.99
N VAL A 171 26.14 -11.77 0.90
CA VAL A 171 24.76 -11.87 0.39
C VAL A 171 24.75 -12.74 -0.86
N ARG A 172 23.74 -13.58 -0.99
CA ARG A 172 23.62 -14.53 -2.11
C ARG A 172 22.17 -14.72 -2.53
N GLY A 173 21.97 -14.96 -3.81
CA GLY A 173 20.71 -15.39 -4.37
C GLY A 173 19.64 -14.30 -4.44
N THR A 174 18.49 -14.73 -4.93
CA THR A 174 17.31 -13.88 -5.15
C THR A 174 16.17 -14.34 -4.28
N VAL A 175 15.57 -13.42 -3.50
CA VAL A 175 14.35 -13.64 -2.71
C VAL A 175 13.18 -12.92 -3.36
N LEU A 176 12.11 -13.65 -3.66
CA LEU A 176 10.81 -13.13 -4.11
C LEU A 176 9.86 -13.13 -2.92
N LEU A 177 9.60 -11.97 -2.33
CA LEU A 177 8.72 -11.83 -1.17
C LEU A 177 7.32 -11.41 -1.61
N ASN A 178 6.34 -12.30 -1.48
CA ASN A 178 4.94 -11.94 -1.59
C ASN A 178 4.49 -11.22 -0.32
N CYS A 179 4.30 -9.91 -0.43
CA CYS A 179 3.89 -9.06 0.68
C CYS A 179 2.37 -9.03 0.91
N SER A 180 1.57 -9.73 0.10
CA SER A 180 0.11 -9.67 0.22
C SER A 180 -0.41 -10.35 1.49
N ALA A 181 -1.35 -9.67 2.17
CA ALA A 181 -2.08 -10.26 3.29
C ALA A 181 -2.97 -11.46 2.89
N ARG A 182 -3.24 -11.66 1.59
CA ARG A 182 -4.00 -12.80 1.03
C ARG A 182 -3.13 -14.02 0.74
N GLY A 183 -1.81 -13.93 0.93
CA GLY A 183 -0.86 -15.02 0.67
C GLY A 183 -0.94 -15.51 -0.78
N LYS A 184 -0.97 -16.84 -0.98
CA LYS A 184 -1.00 -17.50 -2.30
C LYS A 184 -2.21 -17.14 -3.19
N ASN A 185 -3.28 -16.62 -2.61
CA ASN A 185 -4.49 -16.21 -3.35
C ASN A 185 -4.40 -14.77 -3.90
N ALA A 186 -3.24 -14.15 -3.84
CA ALA A 186 -3.04 -12.79 -4.29
C ALA A 186 -2.53 -12.72 -5.73
N VAL A 187 -2.90 -11.65 -6.42
CA VAL A 187 -2.35 -11.34 -7.75
C VAL A 187 -0.83 -11.13 -7.68
N SER A 188 -0.31 -10.51 -6.61
CA SER A 188 1.13 -10.36 -6.42
C SER A 188 1.87 -11.71 -6.37
N HIS A 189 1.26 -12.75 -5.82
CA HIS A 189 1.84 -14.11 -5.84
C HIS A 189 1.96 -14.61 -7.28
N LEU A 190 0.88 -14.53 -8.07
CA LEU A 190 0.89 -14.94 -9.49
C LEU A 190 1.94 -14.16 -10.31
N LEU A 191 2.08 -12.85 -10.07
CA LEU A 191 3.08 -12.03 -10.77
C LEU A 191 4.50 -12.46 -10.40
N LEU A 192 4.75 -12.76 -9.12
CA LEU A 192 6.05 -13.26 -8.66
C LEU A 192 6.33 -14.68 -9.19
N ASP A 193 5.33 -15.56 -9.28
CA ASP A 193 5.50 -16.87 -9.91
C ASP A 193 5.86 -16.74 -11.40
N THR A 194 5.19 -15.83 -12.11
CA THR A 194 5.51 -15.53 -13.52
C THR A 194 6.93 -14.98 -13.67
N LEU A 195 7.38 -14.15 -12.73
CA LEU A 195 8.75 -13.65 -12.69
C LEU A 195 9.75 -14.78 -12.40
N ALA A 196 9.44 -15.67 -11.45
CA ALA A 196 10.28 -16.82 -11.11
C ALA A 196 10.48 -17.75 -12.31
N ASP A 197 9.38 -18.04 -13.04
CA ASP A 197 9.43 -18.84 -14.27
C ASP A 197 10.34 -18.17 -15.33
N ALA A 198 10.30 -16.84 -15.44
CA ALA A 198 11.13 -16.08 -16.39
C ALA A 198 12.60 -15.95 -15.94
N LEU A 199 12.90 -16.01 -14.64
CA LEU A 199 14.26 -15.99 -14.11
C LEU A 199 15.05 -17.24 -14.53
N GLY A 200 14.39 -18.41 -14.57
CA GLY A 200 14.99 -19.66 -15.03
C GLY A 200 16.13 -20.21 -14.16
N HIS A 201 16.29 -19.70 -12.94
CA HIS A 201 17.23 -20.19 -11.92
C HIS A 201 16.53 -20.20 -10.56
N ASP A 202 17.15 -20.88 -9.59
CA ASP A 202 16.63 -21.00 -8.25
C ASP A 202 16.52 -19.61 -7.58
N CYS A 203 15.29 -19.31 -7.13
CA CYS A 203 14.99 -18.17 -6.30
C CYS A 203 14.15 -18.60 -5.11
N GLU A 204 14.41 -18.05 -3.95
CA GLU A 204 13.63 -18.33 -2.77
C GLU A 204 12.30 -17.57 -2.82
N ARG A 205 11.18 -18.27 -2.59
CA ARG A 205 9.84 -17.68 -2.56
C ARG A 205 9.31 -17.65 -1.14
N LEU A 206 9.05 -16.45 -0.64
CA LEU A 206 8.56 -16.22 0.72
C LEU A 206 7.21 -15.51 0.68
N ASP A 207 6.34 -15.84 1.64
CA ASP A 207 5.08 -15.17 1.90
C ASP A 207 5.16 -14.42 3.24
N LEU A 208 5.02 -13.10 3.25
CA LEU A 208 5.06 -12.28 4.48
C LEU A 208 4.08 -12.79 5.55
N VAL A 209 2.92 -13.30 5.13
CA VAL A 209 1.90 -13.82 6.05
C VAL A 209 2.36 -15.05 6.86
N SER A 210 3.31 -15.82 6.34
CA SER A 210 3.87 -17.00 7.01
C SER A 210 4.77 -16.64 8.19
N TYR A 211 5.30 -15.40 8.19
CA TYR A 211 6.22 -14.90 9.23
C TYR A 211 5.56 -13.98 10.26
N ARG A 212 4.22 -14.01 10.38
CA ARG A 212 3.50 -13.17 11.35
C ARG A 212 3.90 -13.45 12.80
N LYS A 213 4.26 -14.71 13.12
CA LYS A 213 4.65 -15.13 14.47
C LYS A 213 6.16 -14.97 14.70
N ASP A 214 6.94 -14.99 13.65
CA ASP A 214 8.40 -14.84 13.71
C ASP A 214 8.89 -13.90 12.59
N PRO A 215 8.68 -12.60 12.75
CA PRO A 215 9.14 -11.62 11.75
C PRO A 215 10.67 -11.46 11.73
N ASP A 216 11.38 -11.85 12.78
CA ASP A 216 12.83 -11.78 12.83
C ASP A 216 13.48 -12.80 11.90
N ALA A 217 12.91 -14.00 11.80
CA ALA A 217 13.34 -14.99 10.82
C ALA A 217 13.22 -14.45 9.37
N LEU A 218 12.14 -13.73 9.03
CA LEU A 218 12.02 -13.10 7.73
C LEU A 218 13.11 -12.03 7.51
N ILE A 219 13.33 -11.17 8.51
CA ILE A 219 14.35 -10.11 8.43
C ILE A 219 15.74 -10.73 8.20
N ALA A 220 16.08 -11.81 8.91
CA ALA A 220 17.34 -12.53 8.72
C ALA A 220 17.49 -13.04 7.27
N ARG A 221 16.44 -13.67 6.71
CA ARG A 221 16.45 -14.15 5.33
C ARG A 221 16.63 -13.01 4.32
N LEU A 222 15.91 -11.89 4.50
CA LEU A 222 16.03 -10.74 3.60
C LEU A 222 17.42 -10.09 3.67
N ARG A 223 18.12 -10.16 4.81
CA ARG A 223 19.48 -9.64 4.98
C ARG A 223 20.54 -10.50 4.34
N GLU A 224 20.28 -11.78 4.09
CA GLU A 224 21.17 -12.70 3.40
C GLU A 224 21.01 -12.64 1.87
N ALA A 225 19.92 -12.10 1.35
CA ALA A 225 19.63 -12.04 -0.07
C ALA A 225 20.44 -10.95 -0.78
N GLU A 226 21.05 -11.25 -1.92
CA GLU A 226 21.69 -10.27 -2.82
C GLU A 226 20.62 -9.41 -3.52
N THR A 227 19.54 -10.06 -3.94
CA THR A 227 18.43 -9.40 -4.63
C THR A 227 17.11 -9.72 -3.93
N ILE A 228 16.34 -8.68 -3.62
CA ILE A 228 15.01 -8.78 -3.01
C ILE A 228 13.99 -8.23 -4.00
N VAL A 229 12.96 -9.01 -4.31
CA VAL A 229 11.82 -8.55 -5.10
C VAL A 229 10.59 -8.52 -4.21
N LEU A 230 10.05 -7.31 -3.98
CA LEU A 230 8.85 -7.11 -3.17
C LEU A 230 7.60 -7.14 -4.06
N GLY A 231 6.78 -8.19 -3.95
CA GLY A 231 5.49 -8.29 -4.64
C GLY A 231 4.35 -7.79 -3.76
N MET A 232 3.67 -6.68 -4.12
CA MET A 232 2.63 -6.10 -3.27
C MET A 232 1.50 -5.42 -4.04
N GLY A 233 0.34 -5.33 -3.38
CA GLY A 233 -0.78 -4.52 -3.86
C GLY A 233 -0.67 -3.07 -3.42
N LEU A 234 -1.25 -2.15 -4.21
CA LEU A 234 -1.45 -0.75 -3.80
C LEU A 234 -2.62 -0.68 -2.82
N TYR A 235 -2.41 -0.14 -1.62
CA TYR A 235 -3.46 0.11 -0.64
C TYR A 235 -3.53 1.62 -0.36
N VAL A 236 -4.68 2.22 -0.59
CA VAL A 236 -4.91 3.66 -0.37
C VAL A 236 -3.68 4.48 -0.79
N ASP A 237 -3.37 4.40 -2.08
CA ASP A 237 -2.31 5.13 -2.81
C ASP A 237 -0.87 4.95 -2.31
N GLY A 238 -0.61 3.99 -1.43
CA GLY A 238 0.73 3.79 -0.85
C GLY A 238 1.06 2.34 -0.54
N VAL A 239 2.20 2.16 0.11
CA VAL A 239 2.66 0.86 0.61
C VAL A 239 1.67 0.37 1.68
N PRO A 240 1.21 -0.89 1.65
CA PRO A 240 0.31 -1.43 2.67
C PRO A 240 0.92 -1.35 4.07
N SER A 241 0.09 -1.05 5.07
CA SER A 241 0.54 -0.84 6.46
C SER A 241 1.36 -1.98 7.05
N HIS A 242 1.01 -3.22 6.74
CA HIS A 242 1.76 -4.39 7.20
C HIS A 242 3.13 -4.55 6.53
N VAL A 243 3.28 -4.05 5.29
CA VAL A 243 4.57 -3.97 4.59
C VAL A 243 5.40 -2.82 5.15
N LEU A 244 4.78 -1.66 5.41
CA LEU A 244 5.46 -0.54 6.08
C LEU A 244 6.07 -0.98 7.40
N ARG A 245 5.36 -1.76 8.22
CA ARG A 245 5.87 -2.29 9.49
C ARG A 245 7.13 -3.16 9.29
N LEU A 246 7.18 -3.96 8.22
CA LEU A 246 8.37 -4.74 7.88
C LEU A 246 9.55 -3.82 7.50
N VAL A 247 9.31 -2.87 6.58
CA VAL A 247 10.39 -2.01 6.07
C VAL A 247 10.85 -0.99 7.11
N GLU A 248 9.98 -0.53 8.02
CA GLU A 248 10.37 0.25 9.21
C GLU A 248 11.34 -0.54 10.10
N ARG A 249 11.07 -1.84 10.34
CA ARG A 249 11.98 -2.69 11.11
C ARG A 249 13.33 -2.90 10.41
N LEU A 250 13.32 -3.14 9.11
CA LEU A 250 14.55 -3.27 8.33
C LEU A 250 15.39 -1.98 8.35
N ALA A 251 14.73 -0.81 8.40
CA ALA A 251 15.43 0.48 8.43
C ALA A 251 16.05 0.82 9.79
N ARG A 252 15.67 0.15 10.88
CA ARG A 252 16.28 0.35 12.22
C ARG A 252 17.72 -0.10 12.29
N GLU A 253 18.09 -1.06 11.47
CA GLU A 253 19.46 -1.55 11.30
C GLU A 253 19.78 -1.53 9.80
N PRO A 254 20.31 -0.43 9.26
CA PRO A 254 20.54 -0.30 7.82
C PRO A 254 21.44 -1.40 7.27
N ALA A 255 21.17 -1.82 6.04
CA ALA A 255 21.98 -2.78 5.31
C ALA A 255 23.35 -2.20 4.91
N ALA A 256 24.29 -3.05 4.59
CA ALA A 256 25.65 -2.65 4.19
C ALA A 256 25.76 -2.06 2.76
N GLY A 257 24.65 -1.86 2.05
CA GLY A 257 24.60 -1.07 0.81
C GLY A 257 24.67 -1.85 -0.51
N ASN A 258 24.87 -3.17 -0.50
CA ASN A 258 25.05 -3.94 -1.74
C ASN A 258 23.82 -4.68 -2.24
N GLN A 259 22.76 -4.76 -1.43
CA GLN A 259 21.53 -5.50 -1.75
C GLN A 259 20.64 -4.71 -2.69
N ARG A 260 20.20 -5.34 -3.77
CA ARG A 260 19.29 -4.74 -4.75
C ARG A 260 17.83 -5.02 -4.36
N VAL A 261 16.99 -4.00 -4.46
CA VAL A 261 15.55 -4.12 -4.23
C VAL A 261 14.79 -3.77 -5.49
N PHE A 262 13.95 -4.70 -5.95
CA PHE A 262 12.98 -4.48 -7.01
C PHE A 262 11.56 -4.54 -6.45
N VAL A 263 10.61 -3.93 -7.18
CA VAL A 263 9.19 -3.98 -6.81
C VAL A 263 8.36 -4.55 -7.96
N VAL A 264 7.47 -5.48 -7.64
CA VAL A 264 6.37 -5.91 -8.53
C VAL A 264 5.08 -5.47 -7.88
N GLY A 265 4.61 -4.29 -8.28
CA GLY A 265 3.39 -3.69 -7.76
C GLY A 265 2.16 -4.07 -8.59
N ASN A 266 0.99 -4.19 -7.95
CA ASN A 266 -0.28 -4.36 -8.66
C ASN A 266 -1.42 -3.62 -7.95
N MET A 267 -2.52 -3.41 -8.68
CA MET A 267 -3.73 -2.80 -8.14
C MET A 267 -4.95 -3.15 -8.97
N GLY A 268 -6.14 -3.00 -8.37
CA GLY A 268 -7.42 -3.20 -9.08
C GLY A 268 -7.83 -2.03 -9.99
N LEU A 269 -7.19 -0.87 -9.89
CA LEU A 269 -7.45 0.27 -10.76
C LEU A 269 -6.73 0.11 -12.10
N TYR A 270 -7.18 0.82 -13.12
CA TYR A 270 -6.69 0.64 -14.51
C TYR A 270 -5.29 1.21 -14.72
N GLU A 271 -5.06 2.46 -14.29
CA GLU A 271 -3.83 3.20 -14.58
C GLU A 271 -2.69 2.81 -13.63
N SER A 272 -1.74 2.02 -14.10
CA SER A 272 -0.59 1.54 -13.31
C SER A 272 0.24 2.66 -12.68
N ARG A 273 0.24 3.85 -13.30
CA ARG A 273 0.94 5.04 -12.82
C ARG A 273 0.45 5.54 -11.45
N GLN A 274 -0.75 5.18 -11.02
CA GLN A 274 -1.22 5.50 -9.66
C GLN A 274 -0.34 4.86 -8.57
N GLN A 275 0.51 3.88 -8.91
CA GLN A 275 1.48 3.29 -7.99
C GLN A 275 2.75 4.15 -7.77
N GLN A 276 2.89 5.30 -8.42
CA GLN A 276 4.08 6.16 -8.31
C GLN A 276 4.45 6.56 -6.87
N ASN A 277 3.46 6.76 -5.99
CA ASN A 277 3.71 7.09 -4.58
C ASN A 277 4.23 5.87 -3.80
N LEU A 278 3.70 4.68 -4.07
CA LEU A 278 4.22 3.42 -3.51
C LEU A 278 5.69 3.24 -3.89
N LEU A 279 6.02 3.37 -5.18
CA LEU A 279 7.39 3.21 -5.67
C LEU A 279 8.32 4.29 -5.10
N GLY A 280 7.83 5.53 -4.99
CA GLY A 280 8.57 6.63 -4.35
C GLY A 280 8.90 6.34 -2.89
N ALA A 281 7.95 5.82 -2.12
CA ALA A 281 8.16 5.45 -0.72
C ALA A 281 9.19 4.30 -0.58
N VAL A 282 9.12 3.28 -1.44
CA VAL A 282 10.12 2.19 -1.44
C VAL A 282 11.50 2.72 -1.81
N ARG A 283 11.61 3.66 -2.75
CA ARG A 283 12.89 4.28 -3.10
C ARG A 283 13.50 5.06 -1.92
N LEU A 284 12.70 5.86 -1.22
CA LEU A 284 13.13 6.59 -0.03
C LEU A 284 13.49 5.64 1.11
N TRP A 285 12.73 4.56 1.30
CA TRP A 285 13.08 3.51 2.25
C TRP A 285 14.43 2.88 1.91
N CYS A 286 14.66 2.47 0.66
CA CYS A 286 15.93 1.89 0.23
C CYS A 286 17.10 2.82 0.56
N ALA A 287 16.99 4.10 0.23
CA ALA A 287 18.02 5.09 0.53
C ALA A 287 18.33 5.20 2.03
N ARG A 288 17.27 5.22 2.87
CA ARG A 288 17.43 5.30 4.34
C ARG A 288 17.93 4.00 4.97
N ALA A 289 17.51 2.85 4.45
CA ALA A 289 17.83 1.53 4.98
C ALA A 289 19.10 0.91 4.39
N GLY A 290 19.84 1.64 3.57
CA GLY A 290 21.10 1.16 2.98
C GLY A 290 20.93 0.13 1.86
N PHE A 291 19.76 0.02 1.24
CA PHE A 291 19.51 -0.81 0.07
C PHE A 291 19.66 -0.02 -1.23
N ARG A 292 19.94 -0.71 -2.31
CA ARG A 292 19.95 -0.15 -3.67
C ARG A 292 18.58 -0.39 -4.33
N TYR A 293 17.78 0.66 -4.51
CA TYR A 293 16.59 0.55 -5.36
C TYR A 293 17.00 0.27 -6.80
N ALA A 294 16.53 -0.83 -7.36
CA ALA A 294 16.98 -1.33 -8.66
C ALA A 294 15.93 -1.26 -9.78
N GLY A 295 14.69 -0.87 -9.45
CA GLY A 295 13.60 -0.66 -10.41
C GLY A 295 12.31 -1.38 -10.05
N ALA A 296 11.27 -1.20 -10.88
CA ALA A 296 9.96 -1.77 -10.61
C ALA A 296 9.18 -2.12 -11.88
N VAL A 297 8.23 -3.06 -11.72
CA VAL A 297 7.11 -3.27 -12.63
C VAL A 297 5.82 -2.99 -11.86
N ALA A 298 5.08 -1.97 -12.27
CA ALA A 298 3.79 -1.60 -11.71
C ALA A 298 2.67 -2.05 -12.67
N VAL A 299 1.81 -2.98 -12.24
CA VAL A 299 0.75 -3.58 -13.07
C VAL A 299 -0.60 -2.95 -12.73
N GLY A 300 -1.27 -2.36 -13.74
CA GLY A 300 -2.64 -1.89 -13.66
C GLY A 300 -3.65 -3.02 -13.91
N ALA A 301 -4.89 -2.84 -13.46
CA ALA A 301 -5.98 -3.80 -13.60
C ALA A 301 -5.62 -5.23 -13.13
N GLY A 302 -4.85 -5.33 -12.07
CA GLY A 302 -4.30 -6.59 -11.56
C GLY A 302 -5.35 -7.66 -11.29
N GLU A 303 -6.53 -7.30 -10.78
CA GLU A 303 -7.62 -8.26 -10.55
C GLU A 303 -8.12 -8.92 -11.86
N MET A 304 -8.09 -8.20 -12.99
CA MET A 304 -8.38 -8.79 -14.30
C MET A 304 -7.23 -9.69 -14.74
N ILE A 305 -5.99 -9.21 -14.66
CA ILE A 305 -4.79 -9.98 -15.02
C ILE A 305 -4.72 -11.28 -14.21
N GLY A 306 -5.01 -11.22 -12.90
CA GLY A 306 -5.03 -12.38 -12.02
C GLY A 306 -6.06 -13.46 -12.38
N ARG A 307 -7.12 -13.09 -13.13
CA ARG A 307 -8.11 -14.05 -13.66
C ARG A 307 -7.71 -14.66 -15.00
N MET A 308 -6.58 -14.26 -15.56
CA MET A 308 -6.09 -14.66 -16.88
C MET A 308 -4.64 -15.20 -16.81
N PRO A 309 -4.33 -16.17 -15.92
CA PRO A 309 -2.95 -16.62 -15.69
C PRO A 309 -2.30 -17.17 -16.97
N ASP A 310 -3.04 -17.85 -17.83
CA ASP A 310 -2.51 -18.39 -19.07
C ASP A 310 -2.15 -17.29 -20.08
N LEU A 311 -2.96 -16.23 -20.17
CA LEU A 311 -2.64 -15.07 -21.02
C LEU A 311 -1.39 -14.35 -20.51
N LEU A 312 -1.20 -14.27 -19.19
CA LEU A 312 0.00 -13.71 -18.60
C LEU A 312 1.24 -14.53 -18.94
N ARG A 313 1.20 -15.85 -18.78
CA ARG A 313 2.30 -16.75 -19.16
C ARG A 313 2.63 -16.70 -20.64
N MET A 314 1.61 -16.65 -21.50
CA MET A 314 1.77 -16.58 -22.95
C MET A 314 2.11 -15.18 -23.48
N ALA A 315 2.11 -14.14 -22.65
CA ALA A 315 2.23 -12.73 -23.05
C ALA A 315 1.21 -12.31 -24.13
N LYS A 316 -0.06 -12.63 -23.93
CA LYS A 316 -1.14 -12.37 -24.88
C LYS A 316 -2.25 -11.50 -24.30
N GLY A 317 -3.06 -10.91 -25.17
CA GLY A 317 -4.24 -10.12 -24.80
C GLY A 317 -3.92 -9.00 -23.82
N PRO A 318 -4.84 -8.69 -22.88
CA PRO A 318 -4.64 -7.62 -21.89
C PRO A 318 -3.41 -7.78 -21.01
N ALA A 319 -2.94 -9.02 -20.79
CA ALA A 319 -1.79 -9.32 -19.92
C ALA A 319 -0.42 -9.13 -20.62
N LYS A 320 -0.38 -8.86 -21.93
CA LYS A 320 0.85 -8.81 -22.75
C LYS A 320 1.87 -7.81 -22.20
N THR A 321 1.44 -6.60 -21.85
CA THR A 321 2.34 -5.55 -21.34
C THR A 321 2.97 -5.97 -20.02
N ALA A 322 2.17 -6.47 -19.07
CA ALA A 322 2.64 -6.96 -17.78
C ALA A 322 3.63 -8.13 -17.91
N ALA A 323 3.30 -9.11 -18.78
CA ALA A 323 4.16 -10.27 -19.02
C ALA A 323 5.52 -9.88 -19.61
N ASN A 324 5.53 -8.98 -20.61
CA ASN A 324 6.77 -8.51 -21.20
C ASN A 324 7.62 -7.69 -20.22
N ALA A 325 6.99 -6.88 -19.37
CA ALA A 325 7.66 -6.13 -18.33
C ALA A 325 8.31 -7.06 -17.28
N LEU A 326 7.63 -8.13 -16.88
CA LEU A 326 8.18 -9.13 -15.96
C LEU A 326 9.35 -9.90 -16.58
N ARG A 327 9.30 -10.25 -17.88
CA ARG A 327 10.42 -10.88 -18.59
C ARG A 327 11.63 -9.95 -18.67
N ALA A 328 11.42 -8.67 -18.97
CA ALA A 328 12.49 -7.67 -18.99
C ALA A 328 13.10 -7.47 -17.59
N LEU A 329 12.27 -7.49 -16.54
CA LEU A 329 12.73 -7.45 -15.16
C LEU A 329 13.58 -8.67 -14.81
N ALA A 330 13.16 -9.88 -15.22
CA ALA A 330 13.93 -11.10 -15.01
C ALA A 330 15.33 -11.02 -15.66
N GLU A 331 15.39 -10.50 -16.89
CA GLU A 331 16.69 -10.26 -17.57
C GLU A 331 17.58 -9.29 -16.79
N THR A 332 16.99 -8.17 -16.32
CA THR A 332 17.72 -7.19 -15.50
C THR A 332 18.26 -7.80 -14.21
N ILE A 333 17.47 -8.65 -13.54
CA ILE A 333 17.90 -9.35 -12.31
C ILE A 333 19.07 -10.31 -12.62
N ARG A 334 18.96 -11.12 -13.68
CA ARG A 334 19.99 -12.10 -14.08
C ARG A 334 21.33 -11.43 -14.42
N THR A 335 21.29 -10.27 -15.08
CA THR A 335 22.49 -9.55 -15.48
C THR A 335 23.08 -8.67 -14.36
N GLY A 336 22.48 -8.68 -13.16
CA GLY A 336 22.97 -7.85 -12.05
C GLY A 336 22.70 -6.36 -12.20
N GLY A 337 21.82 -5.97 -13.16
CA GLY A 337 21.57 -4.59 -13.55
C GLY A 337 20.54 -3.86 -12.69
N THR A 338 20.12 -2.68 -13.19
CA THR A 338 19.01 -1.87 -12.72
C THR A 338 18.15 -1.47 -13.92
N THR A 339 16.87 -1.15 -13.69
CA THR A 339 15.95 -0.70 -14.73
C THR A 339 15.11 0.50 -14.24
N PRO A 340 14.67 1.40 -15.11
CA PRO A 340 13.64 2.36 -14.76
C PRO A 340 12.34 1.68 -14.32
N ASP A 341 11.49 2.41 -13.59
CA ASP A 341 10.15 1.93 -13.26
C ASP A 341 9.31 1.77 -14.53
N CYS A 342 8.76 0.57 -14.71
CA CYS A 342 7.88 0.23 -15.83
C CYS A 342 6.43 0.23 -15.37
N TYR A 343 5.58 1.00 -16.06
CA TYR A 343 4.15 1.08 -15.80
C TYR A 343 3.40 0.29 -16.86
N ALA A 344 2.81 -0.84 -16.48
CA ALA A 344 2.18 -1.81 -17.37
C ALA A 344 0.65 -1.74 -17.25
N ASP A 345 0.04 -0.89 -18.08
CA ASP A 345 -1.42 -0.87 -18.27
C ASP A 345 -1.88 -2.04 -19.14
N PRO A 346 -3.17 -2.45 -19.08
CA PRO A 346 -3.72 -3.51 -19.91
C PRO A 346 -3.52 -3.24 -21.41
N HIS A 347 -2.93 -4.20 -22.11
CA HIS A 347 -2.68 -4.08 -23.55
C HIS A 347 -3.98 -4.19 -24.36
N ALA A 348 -4.21 -3.23 -25.27
CA ALA A 348 -5.35 -3.22 -26.20
C ALA A 348 -6.73 -3.49 -25.55
N PHE A 349 -6.90 -3.13 -24.28
CA PHE A 349 -8.16 -3.29 -23.56
C PHE A 349 -8.63 -1.92 -23.03
N PRO A 350 -9.66 -1.29 -23.62
CA PRO A 350 -10.08 0.06 -23.26
C PRO A 350 -10.54 0.17 -21.81
N ARG A 351 -10.15 1.26 -21.13
CA ARG A 351 -10.56 1.55 -19.74
C ARG A 351 -12.08 1.51 -19.52
N ALA A 352 -12.86 2.02 -20.48
CA ALA A 352 -14.33 2.01 -20.39
C ALA A 352 -14.89 0.59 -20.31
N MET A 353 -14.34 -0.34 -21.11
CA MET A 353 -14.71 -1.76 -21.06
C MET A 353 -14.29 -2.39 -19.74
N TYR A 354 -13.10 -2.05 -19.23
CA TYR A 354 -12.66 -2.53 -17.93
C TYR A 354 -13.60 -2.07 -16.81
N ILE A 355 -13.95 -0.79 -16.74
CA ILE A 355 -14.88 -0.24 -15.75
C ILE A 355 -16.25 -0.94 -15.84
N ALA A 356 -16.78 -1.14 -17.05
CA ALA A 356 -18.06 -1.83 -17.25
C ALA A 356 -18.01 -3.28 -16.73
N ALA A 357 -16.99 -4.04 -17.14
CA ALA A 357 -16.80 -5.44 -16.72
C ALA A 357 -16.57 -5.57 -15.21
N ALA A 358 -15.74 -4.71 -14.62
CA ALA A 358 -15.48 -4.70 -13.20
C ALA A 358 -16.73 -4.33 -12.38
N ASN A 359 -17.48 -3.31 -12.81
CA ASN A 359 -18.74 -2.94 -12.15
C ASN A 359 -19.78 -4.06 -12.25
N PHE A 360 -19.87 -4.76 -13.38
CA PHE A 360 -20.75 -5.91 -13.53
C PHE A 360 -20.33 -7.08 -12.64
N SER A 361 -19.02 -7.32 -12.49
CA SER A 361 -18.51 -8.43 -11.68
C SER A 361 -18.93 -8.32 -10.20
N TRP A 362 -19.02 -7.10 -9.65
CA TRP A 362 -19.45 -6.90 -8.26
C TRP A 362 -20.87 -7.37 -8.00
N THR A 363 -21.77 -7.28 -8.98
CA THR A 363 -23.16 -7.72 -8.82
C THR A 363 -23.33 -9.24 -8.77
N ARG A 364 -22.26 -10.01 -9.10
CA ARG A 364 -22.25 -11.47 -9.04
C ARG A 364 -21.96 -12.05 -7.65
N HIS A 365 -21.63 -11.21 -6.65
CA HIS A 365 -21.35 -11.67 -5.28
C HIS A 365 -22.62 -11.93 -4.43
N GLY A 366 -23.78 -12.06 -5.05
CA GLY A 366 -25.02 -12.42 -4.37
C GLY A 366 -25.73 -11.26 -3.67
N LEU A 367 -25.14 -10.06 -3.65
CA LEU A 367 -25.77 -8.86 -3.11
C LEU A 367 -26.34 -7.98 -4.24
N SER A 368 -27.50 -7.39 -4.00
CA SER A 368 -28.05 -6.38 -4.91
C SER A 368 -27.11 -5.16 -4.97
N ARG A 369 -27.16 -4.41 -6.07
CA ARG A 369 -26.43 -3.15 -6.18
C ARG A 369 -26.78 -2.18 -5.04
N ARG A 370 -28.06 -2.16 -4.61
CA ARG A 370 -28.51 -1.35 -3.48
C ARG A 370 -27.79 -1.74 -2.19
N ALA A 371 -27.66 -3.04 -1.90
CA ALA A 371 -26.94 -3.53 -0.72
C ALA A 371 -25.44 -3.19 -0.77
N LEU A 372 -24.79 -3.37 -1.93
CA LEU A 372 -23.35 -3.00 -2.09
C LEU A 372 -23.10 -1.49 -1.89
N CYS A 373 -24.09 -0.65 -2.17
CA CYS A 373 -24.05 0.81 -1.97
C CYS A 373 -24.59 1.25 -0.62
N ALA A 374 -25.04 0.34 0.25
CA ALA A 374 -25.61 0.68 1.56
C ALA A 374 -24.66 1.57 2.37
N ARG A 375 -25.22 2.49 3.11
CA ARG A 375 -24.51 3.43 3.97
C ARG A 375 -24.83 3.09 5.41
N PRO A 376 -23.86 2.58 6.19
CA PRO A 376 -24.01 2.55 7.63
C PRO A 376 -24.29 3.95 8.18
N GLU A 377 -25.10 4.02 9.22
CA GLU A 377 -25.44 5.29 9.86
C GLU A 377 -24.20 5.99 10.41
N LEU A 378 -24.20 7.32 10.31
CA LEU A 378 -23.12 8.20 10.77
C LEU A 378 -23.36 8.66 12.21
N GLU A 379 -23.84 7.73 13.07
CA GLU A 379 -24.05 8.01 14.49
C GLU A 379 -22.73 7.93 15.28
#